data_9ad3abd4e57480e3a020e0dd2a25c7c6
#
_entry.id   9ad3abd4e57480e3a020e0dd2a25c7c6
#
_cell.length_a   1.000
_cell.length_b   1.000
_cell.length_c   1.000
_cell.angle_alpha   90.00
_cell.angle_beta   90.00
_cell.angle_gamma   90.00
#
_symmetry.space_group_name_H-M   'P 1'
#
loop_
_entity.id
_entity.type
_entity.pdbx_description
1 polymer ?
#
loop_
_entity_poly.entity_id
_entity_poly.type
_entity_poly.pdbx_seq_one_letter_code
_entity_poly.pdbx_strand_id
1 'polypeptide(L)'
;MALTKEQLTIEYVKCMRDTPYALRTYLQTYDNTVQKYVPLELFPDQVTLLNDYENYEENIALKYRQAGVSTVTAAWISKRLVFAKKERPEKILIIANKLDTSMEMANKIRSFVDQWPKWVGAGFSVDKNSQRHYKLSIMARTTL
;
A
#
# COMPACT_ATOMS: atom_id res chain seq x y z
N MET A 1 -12.59 18.82 -10.74
CA MET A 1 -13.98 18.35 -10.92
C MET A 1 -14.26 17.25 -9.94
N ALA A 2 -15.26 17.37 -9.11
CA ALA A 2 -15.63 16.32 -8.17
C ALA A 2 -16.30 15.16 -8.94
N LEU A 3 -15.86 13.92 -8.68
CA LEU A 3 -16.46 12.73 -9.26
C LEU A 3 -17.88 12.52 -8.70
N THR A 4 -18.80 12.07 -9.54
CA THR A 4 -20.13 11.67 -9.08
C THR A 4 -20.06 10.39 -8.26
N LYS A 5 -21.10 10.09 -7.47
CA LYS A 5 -21.14 8.86 -6.65
C LYS A 5 -21.00 7.58 -7.49
N GLU A 6 -21.58 7.57 -8.67
CA GLU A 6 -21.46 6.44 -9.62
C GLU A 6 -20.03 6.31 -10.14
N GLN A 7 -19.39 7.42 -10.52
CA GLN A 7 -18.00 7.43 -10.96
C GLN A 7 -17.04 6.98 -9.86
N LEU A 8 -17.28 7.37 -8.61
CA LEU A 8 -16.49 6.92 -7.46
C LEU A 8 -16.66 5.42 -7.24
N THR A 9 -17.86 4.87 -7.43
CA THR A 9 -18.10 3.42 -7.31
C THR A 9 -17.34 2.64 -8.36
N ILE A 10 -17.38 3.09 -9.61
CA ILE A 10 -16.67 2.47 -10.73
C ILE A 10 -15.15 2.52 -10.48
N GLU A 11 -14.66 3.67 -10.07
CA GLU A 11 -13.23 3.86 -9.77
C GLU A 11 -12.77 2.98 -8.60
N TYR A 12 -13.57 2.87 -7.54
CA TYR A 12 -13.30 1.98 -6.41
C TYR A 12 -13.17 0.52 -6.85
N VAL A 13 -14.11 0.02 -7.64
CA VAL A 13 -14.09 -1.36 -8.15
C VAL A 13 -12.86 -1.58 -9.05
N LYS A 14 -12.52 -0.60 -9.87
CA LYS A 14 -11.33 -0.66 -10.72
C LYS A 14 -10.05 -0.75 -9.90
N CYS A 15 -9.90 0.08 -8.87
CA CYS A 15 -8.77 0.03 -7.96
C CYS A 15 -8.69 -1.30 -7.19
N MET A 16 -9.83 -1.87 -6.82
CA MET A 16 -9.85 -3.17 -6.14
C MET A 16 -9.34 -4.30 -7.04
N ARG A 17 -9.69 -4.29 -8.33
CA ARG A 17 -9.37 -5.35 -9.28
C ARG A 17 -7.99 -5.22 -9.91
N ASP A 18 -7.53 -4.00 -10.10
CA ASP A 18 -6.26 -3.70 -10.77
C ASP A 18 -5.33 -2.96 -9.81
N THR A 19 -4.52 -3.74 -9.09
CA THR A 19 -3.54 -3.20 -8.13
C THR A 19 -2.50 -2.30 -8.79
N PRO A 20 -1.84 -2.70 -9.90
CA PRO A 20 -0.91 -1.81 -10.60
C PRO A 20 -1.53 -0.47 -11.00
N TYR A 21 -2.75 -0.48 -11.52
CA TYR A 21 -3.46 0.75 -11.85
C TYR A 21 -3.67 1.64 -10.64
N ALA A 22 -4.17 1.07 -9.54
CA ALA A 22 -4.45 1.82 -8.31
C ALA A 22 -3.19 2.47 -7.74
N LEU A 23 -2.07 1.74 -7.70
CA LEU A 23 -0.81 2.26 -7.17
C LEU A 23 -0.24 3.37 -8.05
N ARG A 24 -0.25 3.21 -9.37
CA ARG A 24 0.25 4.23 -10.32
C ARG A 24 -0.58 5.51 -10.30
N THR A 25 -1.89 5.37 -10.11
CA THR A 25 -2.82 6.52 -10.17
C THR A 25 -2.77 7.37 -8.91
N TYR A 26 -2.64 6.76 -7.73
CA TYR A 26 -2.84 7.46 -6.46
C TYR A 26 -1.59 7.64 -5.61
N LEU A 27 -0.52 6.89 -5.90
CA LEU A 27 0.67 6.92 -5.08
C LEU A 27 1.85 7.61 -5.77
N GLN A 28 2.66 8.27 -4.95
CA GLN A 28 3.91 8.89 -5.35
C GLN A 28 5.05 8.39 -4.49
N THR A 29 6.22 8.29 -5.05
CA THR A 29 7.46 7.99 -4.35
C THR A 29 8.42 9.16 -4.42
N TYR A 30 9.29 9.30 -3.43
CA TYR A 30 10.32 10.31 -3.46
C TYR A 30 11.50 9.84 -4.31
N ASP A 31 11.84 10.62 -5.33
CA ASP A 31 13.00 10.39 -6.18
C ASP A 31 14.15 11.29 -5.73
N ASN A 32 15.21 10.66 -5.24
CA ASN A 32 16.41 11.36 -4.76
C ASN A 32 17.19 12.07 -5.88
N THR A 33 17.05 11.63 -7.12
CA THR A 33 17.76 12.22 -8.27
C THR A 33 17.20 13.61 -8.59
N VAL A 34 15.89 13.72 -8.61
CA VAL A 34 15.20 14.99 -8.89
C VAL A 34 14.72 15.70 -7.62
N GLN A 35 14.99 15.11 -6.46
CA GLN A 35 14.63 15.65 -5.13
C GLN A 35 13.16 16.07 -4.99
N LYS A 36 12.25 15.28 -5.54
CA LYS A 36 10.81 15.53 -5.47
C LYS A 36 10.00 14.24 -5.48
N TYR A 37 8.73 14.35 -5.13
CA TYR A 37 7.77 13.28 -5.30
C TYR A 37 7.39 13.14 -6.77
N VAL A 38 7.45 11.90 -7.27
CA VAL A 38 7.08 11.51 -8.62
C VAL A 38 6.03 10.41 -8.58
N PRO A 39 5.15 10.27 -9.58
CA PRO A 39 4.22 9.14 -9.64
C PRO A 39 4.95 7.81 -9.48
N LEU A 40 4.33 6.88 -8.78
CA LEU A 40 4.88 5.55 -8.58
C LEU A 40 4.83 4.77 -9.91
N GLU A 41 5.95 4.74 -10.61
CA GLU A 41 6.12 3.90 -11.80
C GLU A 41 6.50 2.49 -11.39
N LEU A 42 5.84 1.51 -12.01
CA LEU A 42 6.09 0.09 -11.75
C LEU A 42 6.83 -0.53 -12.92
N PHE A 43 7.95 -1.16 -12.63
CA PHE A 43 8.67 -1.98 -13.59
C PHE A 43 7.97 -3.33 -13.83
N PRO A 44 8.18 -4.01 -14.96
CA PRO A 44 7.53 -5.28 -15.26
C PRO A 44 7.66 -6.34 -14.17
N ASP A 45 8.84 -6.48 -13.58
CA ASP A 45 9.09 -7.43 -12.47
C ASP A 45 8.29 -7.08 -11.21
N GLN A 46 8.09 -5.81 -10.95
CA GLN A 46 7.28 -5.33 -9.84
C GLN A 46 5.79 -5.59 -10.06
N VAL A 47 5.32 -5.48 -11.30
CA VAL A 47 3.94 -5.83 -11.67
C VAL A 47 3.73 -7.34 -11.49
N THR A 48 4.69 -8.16 -11.90
CA THR A 48 4.65 -9.61 -11.67
C THR A 48 4.57 -9.93 -10.19
N LEU A 49 5.41 -9.30 -9.37
CA LEU A 49 5.39 -9.47 -7.91
C LEU A 49 4.04 -9.10 -7.28
N LEU A 50 3.43 -8.00 -7.73
CA LEU A 50 2.10 -7.59 -7.26
C LEU A 50 1.02 -8.61 -7.63
N ASN A 51 1.08 -9.16 -8.84
CA ASN A 51 0.17 -10.21 -9.26
C ASN A 51 0.35 -11.49 -8.43
N ASP A 52 1.59 -11.84 -8.09
CA ASP A 52 1.88 -12.98 -7.22
C ASP A 52 1.32 -12.75 -5.80
N TYR A 53 1.45 -11.55 -5.24
CA TYR A 53 0.85 -11.21 -3.95
C TYR A 53 -0.68 -11.32 -3.92
N GLU A 54 -1.33 -11.08 -5.04
CA GLU A 54 -2.80 -11.18 -5.14
C GLU A 54 -3.29 -12.62 -5.40
N ASN A 55 -2.45 -13.48 -6.00
CA ASN A 55 -2.84 -14.81 -6.43
C ASN A 55 -2.32 -15.93 -5.55
N TYR A 56 -1.28 -15.70 -4.76
CA TYR A 56 -0.65 -16.74 -3.93
C TYR A 56 -0.60 -16.29 -2.47
N GLU A 57 -0.89 -17.22 -1.56
CA GLU A 57 -0.86 -16.97 -0.11
C GLU A 57 0.57 -16.84 0.42
N GLU A 58 1.50 -17.59 -0.16
CA GLU A 58 2.91 -17.60 0.21
C GLU A 58 3.78 -17.17 -0.97
N ASN A 59 4.67 -16.22 -0.73
CA ASN A 59 5.57 -15.67 -1.73
C ASN A 59 6.99 -15.56 -1.20
N ILE A 60 7.97 -15.97 -2.01
CA ILE A 60 9.38 -15.77 -1.77
C ILE A 60 9.95 -14.96 -2.94
N ALA A 61 10.44 -13.76 -2.66
CA ALA A 61 11.05 -12.92 -3.66
C ALA A 61 12.57 -12.89 -3.50
N LEU A 62 13.28 -13.46 -4.45
CA LEU A 62 14.72 -13.28 -4.60
C LEU A 62 14.98 -12.05 -5.43
N LYS A 63 15.68 -11.07 -4.86
CA LYS A 63 15.86 -9.78 -5.49
C LYS A 63 17.33 -9.29 -5.43
N TYR A 64 17.72 -8.51 -6.40
CA TYR A 64 18.96 -7.74 -6.32
C TYR A 64 18.75 -6.46 -5.47
N ARG A 65 19.87 -5.88 -5.06
CA ARG A 65 19.84 -4.63 -4.28
C ARG A 65 19.21 -3.50 -5.11
N GLN A 66 18.38 -2.68 -4.47
CA GLN A 66 17.67 -1.54 -5.08
C GLN A 66 16.62 -1.91 -6.15
N ALA A 67 16.13 -3.14 -6.15
CA ALA A 67 15.02 -3.56 -7.03
C ALA A 67 13.66 -2.87 -6.75
N GLY A 68 13.59 -2.00 -5.74
CA GLY A 68 12.35 -1.30 -5.38
C GLY A 68 11.28 -2.19 -4.72
N VAL A 69 11.59 -3.45 -4.43
CA VAL A 69 10.63 -4.42 -3.85
C VAL A 69 10.02 -3.90 -2.55
N SER A 70 10.83 -3.34 -1.66
CA SER A 70 10.31 -2.79 -0.38
C SER A 70 9.32 -1.65 -0.60
N THR A 71 9.55 -0.80 -1.60
CA THR A 71 8.66 0.31 -1.93
C THR A 71 7.34 -0.20 -2.50
N VAL A 72 7.39 -1.13 -3.45
CA VAL A 72 6.19 -1.73 -4.05
C VAL A 72 5.41 -2.55 -3.03
N THR A 73 6.08 -3.30 -2.18
CA THR A 73 5.44 -4.04 -1.07
C THR A 73 4.76 -3.09 -0.09
N ALA A 74 5.40 -2.00 0.29
CA ALA A 74 4.79 -0.99 1.16
C ALA A 74 3.56 -0.34 0.52
N ALA A 75 3.61 -0.04 -0.77
CA ALA A 75 2.48 0.49 -1.53
C ALA A 75 1.32 -0.52 -1.58
N TRP A 76 1.60 -1.78 -1.85
CA TRP A 76 0.59 -2.86 -1.84
C TRP A 76 -0.05 -3.03 -0.45
N ILE A 77 0.76 -3.03 0.62
CA ILE A 77 0.28 -3.10 2.00
C ILE A 77 -0.63 -1.91 2.31
N SER A 78 -0.25 -0.70 1.88
CA SER A 78 -1.08 0.50 2.09
C SER A 78 -2.45 0.36 1.42
N LYS A 79 -2.49 -0.19 0.20
CA LYS A 79 -3.75 -0.50 -0.49
C LYS A 79 -4.59 -1.47 0.34
N ARG A 80 -4.02 -2.58 0.80
CA ARG A 80 -4.75 -3.56 1.63
C ARG A 80 -5.34 -2.94 2.89
N LEU A 81 -4.57 -2.13 3.59
CA LEU A 81 -5.03 -1.45 4.80
C LEU A 81 -6.17 -0.47 4.52
N VAL A 82 -6.03 0.31 3.45
CA VAL A 82 -6.98 1.37 3.11
C VAL A 82 -8.28 0.81 2.54
N PHE A 83 -8.23 -0.27 1.78
CA PHE A 83 -9.41 -0.95 1.22
C PHE A 83 -10.00 -2.03 2.13
N ALA A 84 -9.40 -2.28 3.30
CA ALA A 84 -9.92 -3.25 4.25
C ALA A 84 -11.32 -2.87 4.72
N LYS A 85 -12.20 -3.85 4.81
CA LYS A 85 -13.55 -3.66 5.35
C LYS A 85 -13.48 -3.48 6.87
N LYS A 86 -14.35 -2.63 7.40
CA LYS A 86 -14.46 -2.40 8.85
C LYS A 86 -14.74 -3.68 9.64
N GLU A 87 -15.52 -4.58 9.06
CA GLU A 87 -15.92 -5.87 9.66
C GLU A 87 -14.78 -6.92 9.61
N ARG A 88 -13.81 -6.73 8.68
CA ARG A 88 -12.64 -7.62 8.52
C ARG A 88 -11.39 -6.76 8.39
N PRO A 89 -10.87 -6.22 9.50
CA PRO A 89 -9.65 -5.42 9.47
C PRO A 89 -8.45 -6.29 9.12
N GLU A 90 -7.59 -5.78 8.25
CA GLU A 90 -6.33 -6.43 7.91
C GLU A 90 -5.33 -6.26 9.06
N LYS A 91 -4.63 -7.34 9.37
CA LYS A 91 -3.51 -7.36 10.32
C LYS A 91 -2.24 -7.76 9.58
N ILE A 92 -1.26 -6.90 9.57
CA ILE A 92 -0.02 -7.10 8.83
C ILE A 92 1.14 -7.07 9.81
N LEU A 93 1.93 -8.15 9.80
CA LEU A 93 3.12 -8.30 10.62
C LEU A 93 4.36 -8.14 9.74
N ILE A 94 5.25 -7.23 10.13
CA ILE A 94 6.54 -7.01 9.48
C ILE A 94 7.64 -7.46 10.42
N ILE A 95 8.44 -8.41 9.96
CA ILE A 95 9.58 -8.94 10.70
C ILE A 95 10.86 -8.61 9.93
N ALA A 96 11.83 -8.03 10.60
CA ALA A 96 13.14 -7.75 10.06
C ALA A 96 14.24 -8.13 11.06
N ASN A 97 15.47 -8.20 10.57
CA ASN A 97 16.64 -8.51 11.40
C ASN A 97 17.03 -7.38 12.36
N LYS A 98 16.61 -6.15 12.05
CA LYS A 98 16.86 -4.94 12.87
C LYS A 98 15.57 -4.15 13.03
N LEU A 99 15.42 -3.50 14.18
CA LEU A 99 14.28 -2.65 14.49
C LEU A 99 14.17 -1.48 13.49
N ASP A 100 15.28 -0.84 13.18
CA ASP A 100 15.31 0.30 12.25
C ASP A 100 14.74 -0.07 10.87
N THR A 101 15.09 -1.25 10.36
CA THR A 101 14.57 -1.74 9.07
C THR A 101 13.05 -1.93 9.11
N SER A 102 12.52 -2.47 10.21
CA SER A 102 11.06 -2.61 10.39
C SER A 102 10.37 -1.26 10.51
N MET A 103 11.00 -0.31 11.21
CA MET A 103 10.50 1.05 11.36
C MET A 103 10.49 1.82 10.04
N GLU A 104 11.55 1.70 9.23
CA GLU A 104 11.62 2.29 7.89
C GLU A 104 10.48 1.77 7.01
N MET A 105 10.22 0.46 7.04
CA MET A 105 9.12 -0.14 6.31
C MET A 105 7.76 0.38 6.78
N ALA A 106 7.55 0.46 8.10
CA ALA A 106 6.32 0.99 8.68
C ALA A 106 6.10 2.47 8.31
N ASN A 107 7.14 3.29 8.34
CA ASN A 107 7.06 4.70 7.95
C ASN A 107 6.74 4.86 6.47
N LYS A 108 7.32 4.01 5.62
CA LYS A 108 7.02 3.98 4.18
C LYS A 108 5.56 3.61 3.92
N ILE A 109 5.04 2.60 4.61
CA ILE A 109 3.62 2.22 4.53
C ILE A 109 2.72 3.37 4.98
N ARG A 110 3.03 4.02 6.10
CA ARG A 110 2.28 5.18 6.59
C ARG A 110 2.25 6.32 5.58
N SER A 111 3.40 6.65 4.98
CA SER A 111 3.49 7.65 3.93
C SER A 111 2.57 7.35 2.73
N PHE A 112 2.47 6.09 2.33
CA PHE A 112 1.55 5.69 1.27
C PHE A 112 0.09 5.69 1.73
N VAL A 113 -0.21 5.28 2.95
CA VAL A 113 -1.58 5.33 3.50
C VAL A 113 -2.12 6.75 3.48
N ASP A 114 -1.30 7.74 3.82
CA ASP A 114 -1.70 9.15 3.86
C ASP A 114 -1.95 9.75 2.46
N GLN A 115 -1.43 9.12 1.41
CA GLN A 115 -1.62 9.59 0.02
C GLN A 115 -2.96 9.15 -0.59
N TRP A 116 -3.59 8.11 -0.07
CA TRP A 116 -4.85 7.62 -0.63
C TRP A 116 -5.98 8.64 -0.47
N PRO A 117 -6.82 8.82 -1.50
CA PRO A 117 -7.96 9.73 -1.41
C PRO A 117 -8.90 9.35 -0.26
N LYS A 118 -9.45 10.34 0.41
CA LYS A 118 -10.36 10.13 1.56
C LYS A 118 -11.59 9.28 1.22
N TRP A 119 -12.07 9.37 -0.02
CA TRP A 119 -13.23 8.62 -0.48
C TRP A 119 -12.99 7.10 -0.56
N VAL A 120 -11.75 6.67 -0.85
CA VAL A 120 -11.37 5.26 -0.83
C VAL A 120 -11.60 4.69 0.56
N GLY A 121 -11.29 5.49 1.55
CA GLY A 121 -11.31 5.13 2.95
C GLY A 121 -12.64 5.14 3.61
N ALA A 122 -13.57 5.85 3.13
CA ALA A 122 -14.88 5.97 3.76
C ALA A 122 -15.78 4.73 3.52
N GLY A 123 -15.34 3.76 2.64
CA GLY A 123 -16.34 2.86 2.06
C GLY A 123 -17.53 3.72 1.61
N PHE A 124 -18.32 3.43 0.70
CA PHE A 124 -19.43 4.31 0.29
C PHE A 124 -20.48 4.61 1.39
N SER A 125 -20.19 4.35 2.67
CA SER A 125 -21.04 4.74 3.79
C SER A 125 -20.72 6.19 4.18
N VAL A 126 -21.72 7.03 4.07
CA VAL A 126 -21.73 8.44 4.50
C VAL A 126 -21.77 8.55 6.04
N ASP A 127 -21.05 7.70 6.73
CA ASP A 127 -20.98 7.80 8.18
C ASP A 127 -19.82 8.72 8.55
N LYS A 128 -20.17 9.96 8.87
CA LYS A 128 -19.24 11.03 9.22
C LYS A 128 -18.38 10.73 10.46
N ASN A 129 -18.59 9.60 11.12
CA ASN A 129 -17.93 9.20 12.37
C ASN A 129 -17.04 7.97 12.26
N SER A 130 -16.85 7.37 11.09
CA SER A 130 -15.93 6.24 10.96
C SER A 130 -14.50 6.73 10.90
N GLN A 131 -13.89 6.92 12.05
CA GLN A 131 -12.43 7.01 12.14
C GLN A 131 -11.85 5.65 11.78
N ARG A 132 -11.05 5.62 10.72
CA ARG A 132 -10.27 4.45 10.40
C ARG A 132 -9.22 4.22 11.44
N HIS A 133 -9.30 3.10 12.09
CA HIS A 133 -8.25 2.62 12.96
C HIS A 133 -7.46 1.53 12.25
N TYR A 134 -6.28 1.87 11.78
CA TYR A 134 -5.28 0.86 11.46
C TYR A 134 -4.20 0.89 12.54
N LYS A 135 -3.78 -0.28 12.96
CA LYS A 135 -2.68 -0.44 13.92
C LYS A 135 -1.51 -1.07 13.20
N LEU A 136 -0.44 -0.32 13.04
CA LEU A 136 0.87 -0.84 12.64
C LEU A 136 1.57 -1.41 13.87
N SER A 137 1.78 -2.71 13.91
CA SER A 137 2.60 -3.37 14.92
C SER A 137 3.92 -3.80 14.29
N ILE A 138 5.03 -3.43 14.90
CA ILE A 138 6.38 -3.71 14.42
C ILE A 138 7.02 -4.73 15.34
N MET A 139 7.55 -5.82 14.78
CA MET A 139 8.40 -6.77 15.49
C MET A 139 9.78 -6.83 14.82
N ALA A 140 10.82 -6.67 15.62
CA ALA A 140 12.20 -6.92 15.21
C ALA A 140 12.72 -8.16 15.95
N ARG A 141 13.36 -9.07 15.22
CA ARG A 141 14.09 -10.18 15.82
C ARG A 141 15.51 -9.71 16.11
N THR A 142 15.81 -9.52 17.39
CA THR A 142 17.20 -9.35 17.82
C THR A 142 17.85 -10.73 17.77
N THR A 143 18.78 -10.95 16.86
CA THR A 143 19.67 -12.10 16.89
C THR A 143 20.70 -11.83 17.98
N LEU A 144 20.64 -12.60 19.03
CA LEU A 144 21.71 -12.68 20.03
C LEU A 144 22.96 -13.31 19.41
#